data_1082a51f4702f7d2b00a988436b206d1
#
_entry.id   1082a51f4702f7d2b00a988436b206d1
#
_cell.length_a   1.000
_cell.length_b   1.000
_cell.length_c   1.000
_cell.angle_alpha   90.00
_cell.angle_beta   90.00
_cell.angle_gamma   90.00
#
_symmetry.space_group_name_H-M   'P 1'
#
loop_
_entity.id
_entity.type
_entity.pdbx_description
1 polymer ?
#
loop_
_entity_poly.entity_id
_entity_poly.type
_entity_poly.pdbx_seq_one_letter_code
_entity_poly.pdbx_strand_id
1 'polypeptide(L)'
;MKIALAQTNSTVGDLCGNAKLMLAFARRAAEAGANLVVFPELSLTGYPPRDLLEKESFLDRTEQHLERLAADAAPLNVSIICGTVTRTGSPAGHPIYNSAAVLQGGRIVFRQHKMLLPTYDVFDEARYFEPATKQSPLALGNAVSALTICEDAWNDKQYWERRRYSRDPVEELASAGARILISINASPYHMGKRAQRTEIFAATARHFRVPIVYVNQVGGNDQLLFDGTSFAMNPEGEVIASAASFEEDLVLMDTKDLTGERHDNYPDECDAVYQALAMGTRDYIRKCGFARVIIGLSGGIDSALTAA
;
A
#
# COMPACT_ATOMS: atom_id res chain seq x y z
N MET A 1 13.51 -4.08 -15.90
CA MET A 1 12.11 -4.53 -15.63
C MET A 1 11.28 -3.30 -15.37
N LYS A 2 10.15 -3.18 -16.08
CA LYS A 2 9.21 -2.08 -15.82
C LYS A 2 8.24 -2.44 -14.71
N ILE A 3 8.15 -1.60 -13.69
CA ILE A 3 7.26 -1.75 -12.54
C ILE A 3 6.24 -0.61 -12.57
N ALA A 4 4.97 -0.96 -12.45
CA ALA A 4 3.88 0.00 -12.29
C ALA A 4 3.50 0.12 -10.81
N LEU A 5 3.50 1.33 -10.30
CA LEU A 5 3.02 1.71 -8.98
C LEU A 5 1.53 2.05 -9.12
N ALA A 6 0.66 1.19 -8.60
CA ALA A 6 -0.80 1.36 -8.69
C ALA A 6 -1.34 1.92 -7.38
N GLN A 7 -1.51 3.23 -7.32
CA GLN A 7 -2.09 3.94 -6.19
C GLN A 7 -3.61 3.91 -6.28
N THR A 8 -4.24 3.07 -5.47
CA THR A 8 -5.69 2.80 -5.56
C THR A 8 -6.46 3.23 -4.32
N ASN A 9 -7.74 3.57 -4.51
CA ASN A 9 -8.69 3.95 -3.46
C ASN A 9 -9.63 2.78 -3.16
N SER A 10 -9.14 1.81 -2.40
CA SER A 10 -9.91 0.62 -2.04
C SER A 10 -11.05 0.95 -1.05
N THR A 11 -12.18 0.26 -1.19
CA THR A 11 -13.31 0.34 -0.25
C THR A 11 -13.25 -0.82 0.73
N VAL A 12 -13.32 -0.53 2.02
CA VAL A 12 -13.30 -1.56 3.07
C VAL A 12 -14.46 -2.54 2.90
N GLY A 13 -14.15 -3.83 2.81
CA GLY A 13 -15.13 -4.91 2.68
C GLY A 13 -15.67 -5.17 1.28
N ASP A 14 -15.42 -4.30 0.30
CA ASP A 14 -15.87 -4.51 -1.09
C ASP A 14 -14.84 -5.33 -1.89
N LEU A 15 -14.75 -6.62 -1.58
CA LEU A 15 -13.83 -7.55 -2.25
C LEU A 15 -14.00 -7.57 -3.77
N CYS A 16 -15.25 -7.50 -4.23
CA CYS A 16 -15.57 -7.55 -5.65
C CYS A 16 -15.15 -6.26 -6.37
N GLY A 17 -15.50 -5.09 -5.81
CA GLY A 17 -15.13 -3.79 -6.36
C GLY A 17 -13.62 -3.59 -6.37
N ASN A 18 -12.95 -3.91 -5.26
CA ASN A 18 -11.50 -3.80 -5.15
C ASN A 18 -10.77 -4.73 -6.16
N ALA A 19 -11.21 -5.99 -6.32
CA ALA A 19 -10.64 -6.90 -7.32
C ALA A 19 -10.82 -6.38 -8.75
N LYS A 20 -12.00 -5.81 -9.08
CA LYS A 20 -12.25 -5.18 -10.39
C LYS A 20 -11.37 -3.97 -10.61
N LEU A 21 -11.20 -3.11 -9.60
CA LEU A 21 -10.30 -1.95 -9.64
C LEU A 21 -8.87 -2.39 -9.91
N MET A 22 -8.39 -3.38 -9.16
CA MET A 22 -7.04 -3.92 -9.34
C MET A 22 -6.84 -4.52 -10.74
N LEU A 23 -7.82 -5.26 -11.27
CA LEU A 23 -7.76 -5.81 -12.62
C LEU A 23 -7.72 -4.70 -13.69
N ALA A 24 -8.48 -3.62 -13.50
CA ALA A 24 -8.45 -2.47 -14.40
C ALA A 24 -7.08 -1.79 -14.43
N PHE A 25 -6.46 -1.57 -13.26
CA PHE A 25 -5.10 -1.03 -13.15
C PHE A 25 -4.05 -1.98 -13.74
N ALA A 26 -4.20 -3.30 -13.51
CA ALA A 26 -3.30 -4.30 -14.09
C ALA A 26 -3.35 -4.32 -15.63
N ARG A 27 -4.54 -4.13 -16.24
CA ARG A 27 -4.67 -3.97 -17.69
C ARG A 27 -3.95 -2.73 -18.21
N ARG A 28 -4.17 -1.57 -17.58
CA ARG A 28 -3.47 -0.32 -17.92
C ARG A 28 -1.96 -0.48 -17.80
N ALA A 29 -1.47 -1.13 -16.73
CA ALA A 29 -0.07 -1.41 -16.52
C ALA A 29 0.52 -2.31 -17.63
N ALA A 30 -0.21 -3.38 -18.01
CA ALA A 30 0.20 -4.29 -19.09
C ALA A 30 0.23 -3.58 -20.45
N GLU A 31 -0.76 -2.74 -20.77
CA GLU A 31 -0.82 -1.92 -21.98
C GLU A 31 0.35 -0.90 -22.05
N ALA A 32 0.79 -0.39 -20.90
CA ALA A 32 1.96 0.47 -20.79
C ALA A 32 3.31 -0.31 -20.78
N GLY A 33 3.26 -1.64 -20.92
CA GLY A 33 4.42 -2.52 -21.01
C GLY A 33 5.07 -2.84 -19.67
N ALA A 34 4.35 -2.73 -18.55
CA ALA A 34 4.85 -3.16 -17.25
C ALA A 34 4.99 -4.69 -17.19
N ASN A 35 6.02 -5.15 -16.47
CA ASN A 35 6.20 -6.57 -16.16
C ASN A 35 5.60 -6.93 -14.78
N LEU A 36 5.51 -5.94 -13.90
CA LEU A 36 5.00 -6.04 -12.55
C LEU A 36 4.11 -4.84 -12.24
N VAL A 37 2.97 -5.07 -11.60
CA VAL A 37 2.17 -4.01 -10.98
C VAL A 37 2.08 -4.25 -9.48
N VAL A 38 2.29 -3.18 -8.70
CA VAL A 38 2.31 -3.22 -7.24
C VAL A 38 1.16 -2.41 -6.70
N PHE A 39 0.33 -3.03 -5.89
CA PHE A 39 -0.81 -2.43 -5.19
C PHE A 39 -0.53 -2.20 -3.70
N PRO A 40 -1.30 -1.34 -3.03
CA PRO A 40 -1.13 -1.05 -1.61
C PRO A 40 -1.35 -2.25 -0.68
N GLU A 41 -0.98 -2.05 0.59
CA GLU A 41 -1.32 -2.92 1.71
C GLU A 41 -2.83 -3.12 1.81
N LEU A 42 -3.26 -4.38 2.06
CA LEU A 42 -4.66 -4.79 2.17
C LEU A 42 -5.58 -4.26 1.04
N SER A 43 -5.02 -4.04 -0.15
CA SER A 43 -5.75 -3.48 -1.30
C SER A 43 -6.96 -4.30 -1.71
N LEU A 44 -6.98 -5.61 -1.46
CA LEU A 44 -8.13 -6.46 -1.76
C LEU A 44 -9.27 -6.29 -0.74
N THR A 45 -8.95 -6.18 0.56
CA THR A 45 -9.94 -6.05 1.63
C THR A 45 -10.34 -4.60 1.92
N GLY A 46 -9.50 -3.64 1.48
CA GLY A 46 -9.48 -2.28 1.99
C GLY A 46 -8.84 -2.20 3.38
N TYR A 47 -8.24 -1.06 3.72
CA TYR A 47 -7.61 -0.81 5.03
C TYR A 47 -8.34 0.34 5.76
N PRO A 48 -8.68 0.19 7.06
CA PRO A 48 -8.53 -0.99 7.91
C PRO A 48 -9.80 -1.88 7.93
N PRO A 49 -9.69 -3.20 7.73
CA PRO A 49 -10.86 -4.08 7.66
C PRO A 49 -11.49 -4.40 9.04
N ARG A 50 -10.76 -4.19 10.14
CA ARG A 50 -11.22 -4.30 11.53
C ARG A 50 -12.01 -5.59 11.82
N ASP A 51 -13.22 -5.48 12.39
CA ASP A 51 -14.10 -6.58 12.81
C ASP A 51 -14.61 -7.47 11.66
N LEU A 52 -14.46 -7.05 10.41
CA LEU A 52 -14.69 -7.95 9.27
C LEU A 52 -13.77 -9.16 9.31
N LEU A 53 -12.57 -9.00 9.88
CA LEU A 53 -11.58 -10.06 10.03
C LEU A 53 -11.97 -11.16 11.02
N GLU A 54 -12.96 -10.92 11.87
CA GLU A 54 -13.50 -11.92 12.80
C GLU A 54 -14.54 -12.84 12.14
N LYS A 55 -14.96 -12.54 10.89
CA LYS A 55 -15.96 -13.29 10.14
C LYS A 55 -15.32 -14.31 9.22
N GLU A 56 -15.44 -15.59 9.55
CA GLU A 56 -14.93 -16.69 8.73
C GLU A 56 -15.36 -16.59 7.26
N SER A 57 -16.64 -16.26 7.02
CA SER A 57 -17.17 -16.08 5.66
C SER A 57 -16.51 -14.93 4.90
N PHE A 58 -16.01 -13.89 5.58
CA PHE A 58 -15.25 -12.81 4.95
C PHE A 58 -13.86 -13.29 4.55
N LEU A 59 -13.19 -14.06 5.41
CA LEU A 59 -11.88 -14.65 5.13
C LEU A 59 -11.94 -15.63 3.96
N ASP A 60 -12.95 -16.51 3.93
CA ASP A 60 -13.16 -17.45 2.80
C ASP A 60 -13.38 -16.72 1.47
N ARG A 61 -14.22 -15.70 1.48
CA ARG A 61 -14.47 -14.87 0.30
C ARG A 61 -13.23 -14.10 -0.14
N THR A 62 -12.41 -13.64 0.79
CA THR A 62 -11.17 -12.93 0.46
C THR A 62 -10.23 -13.86 -0.31
N GLU A 63 -10.03 -15.11 0.15
CA GLU A 63 -9.20 -16.08 -0.56
C GLU A 63 -9.77 -16.40 -1.94
N GLN A 64 -11.08 -16.64 -2.06
CA GLN A 64 -11.75 -16.89 -3.36
C GLN A 64 -11.58 -15.73 -4.33
N HIS A 65 -11.71 -14.47 -3.87
CA HIS A 65 -11.49 -13.30 -4.71
C HIS A 65 -10.03 -13.14 -5.13
N LEU A 66 -9.08 -13.48 -4.26
CA LEU A 66 -7.66 -13.46 -4.59
C LEU A 66 -7.31 -14.49 -5.67
N GLU A 67 -7.81 -15.74 -5.54
CA GLU A 67 -7.63 -16.79 -6.54
C GLU A 67 -8.25 -16.40 -7.88
N ARG A 68 -9.47 -15.84 -7.85
CA ARG A 68 -10.15 -15.36 -9.04
C ARG A 68 -9.39 -14.21 -9.70
N LEU A 69 -8.89 -13.23 -8.92
CA LEU A 69 -8.08 -12.14 -9.45
C LEU A 69 -6.82 -12.68 -10.15
N ALA A 70 -6.16 -13.69 -9.56
CA ALA A 70 -5.00 -14.33 -10.18
C ALA A 70 -5.37 -14.95 -11.54
N ALA A 71 -6.47 -15.70 -11.61
CA ALA A 71 -6.95 -16.33 -12.83
C ALA A 71 -7.35 -15.29 -13.90
N ASP A 72 -8.11 -14.24 -13.51
CA ASP A 72 -8.59 -13.18 -14.41
C ASP A 72 -7.44 -12.32 -14.96
N ALA A 73 -6.33 -12.19 -14.19
CA ALA A 73 -5.13 -11.46 -14.60
C ALA A 73 -4.17 -12.28 -15.49
N ALA A 74 -4.32 -13.59 -15.57
CA ALA A 74 -3.40 -14.47 -16.32
C ALA A 74 -3.17 -14.04 -17.79
N PRO A 75 -4.21 -13.63 -18.56
CA PRO A 75 -4.01 -13.20 -19.94
C PRO A 75 -3.21 -11.92 -20.10
N LEU A 76 -3.01 -11.13 -19.05
CA LEU A 76 -2.33 -9.84 -19.11
C LEU A 76 -0.80 -9.97 -19.18
N ASN A 77 -0.25 -11.16 -18.89
CA ASN A 77 1.20 -11.42 -18.82
C ASN A 77 1.96 -10.42 -17.93
N VAL A 78 1.32 -9.88 -16.91
CA VAL A 78 1.91 -9.02 -15.89
C VAL A 78 1.82 -9.72 -14.55
N SER A 79 2.87 -9.64 -13.74
CA SER A 79 2.84 -10.08 -12.36
C SER A 79 2.16 -9.03 -11.48
N ILE A 80 1.47 -9.46 -10.43
CA ILE A 80 0.78 -8.57 -9.49
C ILE A 80 1.33 -8.80 -8.09
N ILE A 81 1.65 -7.72 -7.37
CA ILE A 81 1.83 -7.73 -5.91
C ILE A 81 0.65 -6.96 -5.32
N CYS A 82 -0.06 -7.57 -4.37
CA CYS A 82 -1.18 -6.93 -3.71
C CYS A 82 -1.31 -7.31 -2.24
N GLY A 83 -1.85 -6.37 -1.45
CA GLY A 83 -2.17 -6.60 -0.04
C GLY A 83 -3.46 -7.39 0.14
N THR A 84 -3.44 -8.38 1.04
CA THR A 84 -4.55 -9.28 1.37
C THR A 84 -4.42 -9.80 2.80
N VAL A 85 -5.33 -10.65 3.24
CA VAL A 85 -5.21 -11.43 4.47
C VAL A 85 -4.97 -12.89 4.16
N THR A 86 -4.24 -13.58 5.04
CA THR A 86 -3.95 -15.01 4.89
C THR A 86 -4.15 -15.72 6.22
N ARG A 87 -4.79 -16.90 6.23
CA ARG A 87 -4.92 -17.71 7.43
C ARG A 87 -3.55 -18.24 7.89
N THR A 88 -3.31 -18.27 9.20
CA THR A 88 -2.07 -18.81 9.76
C THR A 88 -2.01 -20.34 9.68
N GLY A 89 -3.17 -20.99 9.72
CA GLY A 89 -3.25 -22.45 9.88
C GLY A 89 -2.78 -22.94 11.25
N SER A 90 -2.43 -22.03 12.17
CA SER A 90 -1.97 -22.34 13.52
C SER A 90 -3.17 -22.55 14.46
N PRO A 91 -3.13 -23.50 15.40
CA PRO A 91 -4.14 -23.65 16.44
C PRO A 91 -3.99 -22.64 17.58
N ALA A 92 -2.95 -21.81 17.58
CA ALA A 92 -2.64 -20.83 18.62
C ALA A 92 -2.27 -19.49 18.01
N GLY A 93 -2.43 -18.40 18.77
CA GLY A 93 -2.22 -17.03 18.32
C GLY A 93 -3.41 -16.48 17.52
N HIS A 94 -3.19 -15.41 16.79
CA HIS A 94 -4.22 -14.88 15.90
C HIS A 94 -4.37 -15.77 14.65
N PRO A 95 -5.61 -15.92 14.11
CA PRO A 95 -5.86 -16.86 13.02
C PRO A 95 -5.39 -16.38 11.65
N ILE A 96 -4.95 -15.11 11.52
CA ILE A 96 -4.66 -14.47 10.24
C ILE A 96 -3.42 -13.59 10.27
N TYR A 97 -2.77 -13.45 9.11
CA TYR A 97 -1.70 -12.50 8.83
C TYR A 97 -2.21 -11.36 7.94
N ASN A 98 -1.68 -10.14 8.13
CA ASN A 98 -1.63 -9.11 7.12
C ASN A 98 -0.55 -9.52 6.10
N SER A 99 -0.91 -9.65 4.83
CA SER A 99 -0.06 -10.32 3.83
C SER A 99 0.02 -9.56 2.52
N ALA A 100 1.16 -9.71 1.85
CA ALA A 100 1.33 -9.41 0.44
C ALA A 100 1.32 -10.72 -0.35
N ALA A 101 0.49 -10.80 -1.39
CA ALA A 101 0.45 -11.92 -2.31
C ALA A 101 1.06 -11.54 -3.67
N VAL A 102 1.78 -12.49 -4.28
CA VAL A 102 2.31 -12.36 -5.63
C VAL A 102 1.53 -13.28 -6.56
N LEU A 103 0.89 -12.68 -7.57
CA LEU A 103 0.09 -13.39 -8.56
C LEU A 103 0.85 -13.41 -9.87
N GLN A 104 1.03 -14.59 -10.46
CA GLN A 104 1.73 -14.78 -11.73
C GLN A 104 1.18 -15.99 -12.47
N GLY A 105 0.95 -15.86 -13.78
CA GLY A 105 0.49 -16.97 -14.62
C GLY A 105 -0.80 -17.64 -14.14
N GLY A 106 -1.71 -16.86 -13.56
CA GLY A 106 -3.00 -17.35 -13.07
C GLY A 106 -2.97 -18.00 -11.68
N ARG A 107 -1.87 -17.86 -10.95
CA ARG A 107 -1.68 -18.50 -9.64
C ARG A 107 -1.09 -17.55 -8.62
N ILE A 108 -1.31 -17.84 -7.34
CA ILE A 108 -0.60 -17.22 -6.23
C ILE A 108 0.72 -17.99 -6.08
N VAL A 109 1.85 -17.32 -6.40
CA VAL A 109 3.17 -17.96 -6.42
C VAL A 109 4.01 -17.69 -5.17
N PHE A 110 3.65 -16.64 -4.40
CA PHE A 110 4.37 -16.27 -3.18
C PHE A 110 3.46 -15.49 -2.23
N ARG A 111 3.72 -15.60 -0.94
CA ARG A 111 3.11 -14.78 0.11
C ARG A 111 4.17 -14.32 1.09
N GLN A 112 4.15 -13.04 1.42
CA GLN A 112 4.92 -12.44 2.50
C GLN A 112 3.95 -11.97 3.56
N HIS A 113 4.27 -12.20 4.83
CA HIS A 113 3.45 -11.79 5.96
C HIS A 113 4.13 -10.67 6.74
N LYS A 114 3.35 -9.72 7.22
CA LYS A 114 3.82 -8.56 7.99
C LYS A 114 4.42 -9.01 9.31
N MET A 115 5.60 -8.49 9.63
CA MET A 115 6.35 -8.85 10.83
C MET A 115 6.17 -7.84 11.96
N LEU A 116 6.09 -6.56 11.63
CA LEU A 116 5.96 -5.48 12.57
C LEU A 116 4.53 -4.93 12.56
N LEU A 117 3.80 -5.19 13.63
CA LEU A 117 2.40 -4.77 13.79
C LEU A 117 2.33 -3.51 14.65
N PRO A 118 1.95 -2.35 14.07
CA PRO A 118 1.82 -1.12 14.85
C PRO A 118 0.61 -1.19 15.80
N THR A 119 0.81 -0.69 17.04
CA THR A 119 -0.21 -0.61 18.10
C THR A 119 -0.25 0.77 18.73
N TYR A 120 0.12 1.78 17.98
CA TYR A 120 0.21 3.17 18.43
C TYR A 120 -0.59 4.08 17.52
N ASP A 121 -0.95 5.26 18.03
CA ASP A 121 -1.75 6.26 17.33
C ASP A 121 -3.09 5.67 16.86
N VAL A 122 -3.33 5.64 15.56
CA VAL A 122 -4.56 5.12 14.94
C VAL A 122 -4.53 3.62 14.66
N PHE A 123 -3.41 2.96 14.93
CA PHE A 123 -3.18 1.56 14.59
C PHE A 123 -3.54 0.61 15.74
N ASP A 124 -4.21 -0.48 15.41
CA ASP A 124 -4.56 -1.58 16.33
C ASP A 124 -4.41 -2.95 15.64
N GLU A 125 -3.32 -3.11 14.88
CA GLU A 125 -3.14 -4.31 14.05
C GLU A 125 -2.89 -5.57 14.86
N ALA A 126 -2.18 -5.48 15.97
CA ALA A 126 -1.93 -6.63 16.85
C ALA A 126 -3.20 -7.20 17.52
N ARG A 127 -4.32 -6.50 17.45
CA ARG A 127 -5.62 -7.02 17.88
C ARG A 127 -6.16 -8.12 16.95
N TYR A 128 -5.81 -8.06 15.68
CA TYR A 128 -6.39 -8.93 14.64
C TYR A 128 -5.38 -9.88 14.02
N PHE A 129 -4.14 -9.44 13.85
CA PHE A 129 -3.13 -10.14 13.08
C PHE A 129 -2.08 -10.80 13.95
N GLU A 130 -1.59 -11.94 13.48
CA GLU A 130 -0.39 -12.60 14.00
C GLU A 130 0.85 -11.96 13.38
N PRO A 131 1.88 -11.57 14.17
CA PRO A 131 3.13 -11.11 13.60
C PRO A 131 3.90 -12.28 12.98
N ALA A 132 4.37 -12.11 11.75
CA ALA A 132 5.20 -13.12 11.12
C ALA A 132 6.56 -13.25 11.82
N THR A 133 7.03 -14.49 11.96
CA THR A 133 8.36 -14.77 12.54
C THR A 133 9.43 -15.03 11.48
N LYS A 134 9.02 -15.26 10.23
CA LYS A 134 9.91 -15.57 9.10
C LYS A 134 9.54 -14.77 7.87
N GLN A 135 10.52 -14.44 7.08
CA GLN A 135 10.39 -13.83 5.77
C GLN A 135 11.41 -14.43 4.80
N SER A 136 11.16 -14.25 3.52
CA SER A 136 12.05 -14.75 2.46
C SER A 136 12.16 -13.74 1.34
N PRO A 137 13.33 -13.59 0.70
CA PRO A 137 13.45 -12.80 -0.51
C PRO A 137 12.54 -13.36 -1.61
N LEU A 138 11.98 -12.46 -2.41
CA LEU A 138 11.13 -12.78 -3.54
C LEU A 138 11.94 -12.75 -4.84
N ALA A 139 11.93 -13.84 -5.61
CA ALA A 139 12.49 -13.86 -6.95
C ALA A 139 11.47 -13.25 -7.94
N LEU A 140 11.87 -12.15 -8.61
CA LEU A 140 11.11 -11.50 -9.67
C LEU A 140 11.94 -11.46 -10.96
N GLY A 141 11.69 -12.39 -11.87
CA GLY A 141 12.57 -12.59 -13.04
C GLY A 141 14.00 -12.91 -12.60
N ASN A 142 14.96 -12.08 -12.99
CA ASN A 142 16.37 -12.24 -12.62
C ASN A 142 16.77 -11.44 -11.36
N ALA A 143 15.83 -10.74 -10.73
CA ALA A 143 16.08 -9.92 -9.55
C ALA A 143 15.59 -10.60 -8.27
N VAL A 144 16.36 -10.47 -7.20
CA VAL A 144 15.96 -10.84 -5.85
C VAL A 144 15.44 -9.58 -5.16
N SER A 145 14.20 -9.63 -4.70
CA SER A 145 13.50 -8.47 -4.14
C SER A 145 13.20 -8.66 -2.67
N ALA A 146 13.32 -7.60 -1.89
CA ALA A 146 12.73 -7.48 -0.56
C ALA A 146 11.28 -7.03 -0.74
N LEU A 147 10.31 -7.81 -0.24
CA LEU A 147 8.90 -7.41 -0.19
C LEU A 147 8.52 -7.16 1.26
N THR A 148 8.15 -5.92 1.58
CA THR A 148 7.78 -5.47 2.93
C THR A 148 6.38 -4.87 2.95
N ILE A 149 5.76 -4.87 4.13
CA ILE A 149 4.41 -4.35 4.33
C ILE A 149 4.48 -3.23 5.37
N CYS A 150 4.33 -2.00 4.90
CA CYS A 150 4.22 -0.77 5.69
C CYS A 150 5.25 -0.68 6.84
N GLU A 151 4.85 -0.93 8.09
CA GLU A 151 5.68 -0.80 9.30
C GLU A 151 7.01 -1.59 9.21
N ASP A 152 7.05 -2.68 8.43
CA ASP A 152 8.26 -3.48 8.24
C ASP A 152 9.45 -2.67 7.69
N ALA A 153 9.18 -1.58 6.96
CA ALA A 153 10.20 -0.72 6.37
C ALA A 153 10.47 0.58 7.17
N TRP A 154 9.89 0.71 8.39
CA TRP A 154 10.01 1.93 9.20
C TRP A 154 11.01 1.82 10.35
N ASN A 155 11.81 0.78 10.45
CA ASN A 155 12.65 0.49 11.60
C ASN A 155 14.17 0.60 11.30
N ASP A 156 14.57 1.36 10.25
CA ASP A 156 15.98 1.54 9.87
C ASP A 156 16.78 2.17 11.02
N LYS A 157 17.85 1.50 11.44
CA LYS A 157 18.72 1.90 12.56
C LYS A 157 19.60 3.10 12.25
N GLN A 158 19.79 3.46 10.99
CA GLN A 158 20.56 4.67 10.63
C GLN A 158 19.69 5.93 10.65
N TYR A 159 18.38 5.76 10.51
CA TYR A 159 17.44 6.89 10.60
C TYR A 159 16.99 7.16 12.05
N TRP A 160 16.64 6.08 12.79
CA TRP A 160 16.10 6.21 14.14
C TRP A 160 17.20 6.03 15.20
N GLU A 161 17.48 7.02 16.04
CA GLU A 161 18.35 6.90 17.22
C GLU A 161 17.87 5.81 18.18
N ARG A 162 16.54 5.72 18.38
CA ARG A 162 15.88 4.67 19.14
C ARG A 162 14.87 3.95 18.29
N ARG A 163 15.17 2.70 17.91
CA ARG A 163 14.27 1.83 17.18
C ARG A 163 13.06 1.44 18.04
N ARG A 164 11.90 1.30 17.37
CA ARG A 164 10.67 0.85 18.00
C ARG A 164 10.65 -0.67 18.18
N TYR A 165 11.25 -1.39 17.27
CA TYR A 165 11.29 -2.86 17.24
C TYR A 165 12.71 -3.38 17.29
N SER A 166 12.88 -4.59 17.86
CA SER A 166 14.18 -5.29 17.92
C SER A 166 14.62 -5.86 16.59
N ARG A 167 13.66 -6.24 15.72
CA ARG A 167 13.93 -6.77 14.38
C ARG A 167 13.92 -5.66 13.34
N ASP A 168 14.66 -5.89 12.26
CA ASP A 168 14.70 -5.04 11.07
C ASP A 168 14.46 -5.91 9.84
N PRO A 169 13.19 -6.00 9.36
CA PRO A 169 12.86 -6.84 8.22
C PRO A 169 13.59 -6.46 6.94
N VAL A 170 13.89 -5.17 6.73
CA VAL A 170 14.65 -4.72 5.55
C VAL A 170 16.09 -5.20 5.61
N GLU A 171 16.76 -5.07 6.78
CA GLU A 171 18.14 -5.55 6.98
C GLU A 171 18.24 -7.06 6.78
N GLU A 172 17.25 -7.82 7.27
CA GLU A 172 17.20 -9.28 7.10
C GLU A 172 17.10 -9.67 5.61
N LEU A 173 16.20 -9.03 4.85
CA LEU A 173 16.02 -9.30 3.42
C LEU A 173 17.20 -8.81 2.58
N ALA A 174 17.78 -7.66 2.90
CA ALA A 174 18.99 -7.15 2.24
C ALA A 174 20.19 -8.11 2.45
N SER A 175 20.36 -8.61 3.68
CA SER A 175 21.38 -9.59 4.03
C SER A 175 21.16 -10.94 3.33
N ALA A 176 19.90 -11.29 3.04
CA ALA A 176 19.54 -12.46 2.24
C ALA A 176 19.70 -12.26 0.73
N GLY A 177 20.26 -11.12 0.30
CA GLY A 177 20.66 -10.85 -1.08
C GLY A 177 19.65 -10.06 -1.90
N ALA A 178 18.64 -9.44 -1.29
CA ALA A 178 17.72 -8.56 -2.02
C ALA A 178 18.46 -7.35 -2.64
N ARG A 179 18.05 -6.98 -3.86
CA ARG A 179 18.66 -5.90 -4.67
C ARG A 179 17.65 -4.81 -5.03
N ILE A 180 16.43 -4.95 -4.64
CA ILE A 180 15.35 -3.95 -4.75
C ILE A 180 14.43 -4.12 -3.55
N LEU A 181 13.98 -3.03 -2.95
CA LEU A 181 12.97 -3.02 -1.91
C LEU A 181 11.63 -2.62 -2.53
N ILE A 182 10.61 -3.46 -2.37
CA ILE A 182 9.22 -3.17 -2.71
C ILE A 182 8.43 -3.11 -1.41
N SER A 183 7.86 -1.96 -1.10
CA SER A 183 7.06 -1.73 0.09
C SER A 183 5.63 -1.38 -0.30
N ILE A 184 4.66 -2.20 0.14
CA ILE A 184 3.24 -1.93 0.00
C ILE A 184 2.70 -1.32 1.29
N ASN A 185 1.91 -0.25 1.19
CA ASN A 185 1.59 0.57 2.35
C ASN A 185 0.12 1.01 2.38
N ALA A 186 -0.39 1.17 3.61
CA ALA A 186 -1.58 1.94 3.95
C ALA A 186 -1.18 2.93 5.06
N SER A 187 -0.28 3.85 4.71
CA SER A 187 0.28 4.84 5.64
C SER A 187 -0.61 6.09 5.64
N PRO A 188 -1.30 6.40 6.77
CA PRO A 188 -2.23 7.51 6.84
C PRO A 188 -1.55 8.87 6.67
N TYR A 189 -2.35 9.81 6.15
CA TYR A 189 -1.96 11.21 6.02
C TYR A 189 -1.99 11.92 7.38
N HIS A 190 -0.97 12.69 7.65
CA HIS A 190 -0.97 13.82 8.56
C HIS A 190 -0.01 14.90 8.04
N MET A 191 -0.09 16.11 8.54
CA MET A 191 0.80 17.22 8.16
C MET A 191 2.27 16.80 8.32
N GLY A 192 3.10 17.06 7.29
CA GLY A 192 4.51 16.68 7.28
C GLY A 192 4.82 15.20 6.95
N LYS A 193 3.82 14.31 6.91
CA LYS A 193 4.05 12.86 6.73
C LYS A 193 4.75 12.49 5.43
N ARG A 194 4.44 13.19 4.34
CA ARG A 194 5.07 12.96 3.04
C ARG A 194 6.59 13.18 3.11
N ALA A 195 7.02 14.31 3.68
CA ALA A 195 8.44 14.62 3.84
C ALA A 195 9.13 13.55 4.69
N GLN A 196 8.54 13.18 5.83
CA GLN A 196 9.06 12.13 6.70
C GLN A 196 9.21 10.79 5.96
N ARG A 197 8.22 10.36 5.17
CA ARG A 197 8.32 9.14 4.35
C ARG A 197 9.50 9.21 3.41
N THR A 198 9.59 10.30 2.65
CA THR A 198 10.67 10.50 1.67
C THR A 198 12.04 10.43 2.32
N GLU A 199 12.23 11.07 3.48
CA GLU A 199 13.49 11.05 4.23
C GLU A 199 13.87 9.64 4.72
N ILE A 200 12.92 8.90 5.32
CA ILE A 200 13.14 7.55 5.82
C ILE A 200 13.56 6.62 4.69
N PHE A 201 12.78 6.60 3.60
CA PHE A 201 13.08 5.70 2.48
C PHE A 201 14.33 6.12 1.72
N ALA A 202 14.65 7.42 1.65
CA ALA A 202 15.93 7.88 1.09
C ALA A 202 17.13 7.44 1.95
N ALA A 203 17.00 7.46 3.28
CA ALA A 203 18.02 6.94 4.17
C ALA A 203 18.20 5.42 3.98
N THR A 204 17.09 4.67 3.90
CA THR A 204 17.09 3.22 3.65
C THR A 204 17.71 2.87 2.29
N ALA A 205 17.37 3.61 1.22
CA ALA A 205 17.95 3.42 -0.12
C ALA A 205 19.48 3.56 -0.09
N ARG A 206 19.98 4.63 0.54
CA ARG A 206 21.43 4.89 0.68
C ARG A 206 22.12 3.84 1.57
N HIS A 207 21.46 3.45 2.68
CA HIS A 207 22.01 2.48 3.62
C HIS A 207 22.26 1.13 2.95
N PHE A 208 21.26 0.58 2.27
CA PHE A 208 21.35 -0.74 1.64
C PHE A 208 21.82 -0.69 0.18
N ARG A 209 21.95 0.50 -0.39
CA ARG A 209 22.34 0.74 -1.81
C ARG A 209 21.42 -0.01 -2.78
N VAL A 210 20.12 0.08 -2.56
CA VAL A 210 19.09 -0.55 -3.39
C VAL A 210 18.05 0.46 -3.84
N PRO A 211 17.50 0.33 -5.05
CA PRO A 211 16.33 1.10 -5.44
C PRO A 211 15.12 0.67 -4.62
N ILE A 212 14.20 1.61 -4.41
CA ILE A 212 12.99 1.41 -3.62
C ILE A 212 11.76 1.70 -4.46
N VAL A 213 10.74 0.83 -4.33
CA VAL A 213 9.38 1.04 -4.81
C VAL A 213 8.47 1.13 -3.60
N TYR A 214 7.87 2.28 -3.37
CA TYR A 214 6.94 2.56 -2.29
C TYR A 214 5.55 2.79 -2.88
N VAL A 215 4.59 1.92 -2.59
CA VAL A 215 3.22 2.07 -3.07
C VAL A 215 2.29 2.25 -1.89
N ASN A 216 1.56 3.37 -1.88
CA ASN A 216 0.65 3.73 -0.79
C ASN A 216 -0.80 3.77 -1.27
N GLN A 217 -1.73 3.48 -0.36
CA GLN A 217 -3.15 3.68 -0.57
C GLN A 217 -3.47 5.17 -0.68
N VAL A 218 -4.52 5.52 -1.43
CA VAL A 218 -5.15 6.84 -1.45
C VAL A 218 -6.61 6.72 -1.03
N GLY A 219 -7.21 7.81 -0.57
CA GLY A 219 -8.63 7.89 -0.23
C GLY A 219 -8.93 7.96 1.27
N GLY A 220 -10.22 8.07 1.60
CA GLY A 220 -10.74 8.10 2.97
C GLY A 220 -11.46 6.80 3.33
N ASN A 221 -11.14 6.22 4.49
CA ASN A 221 -11.84 5.09 5.09
C ASN A 221 -12.03 5.35 6.58
N ASP A 222 -13.26 5.42 7.07
CA ASP A 222 -13.59 5.80 8.45
C ASP A 222 -12.96 7.16 8.81
N GLN A 223 -12.14 7.16 9.86
CA GLN A 223 -11.40 8.33 10.36
C GLN A 223 -10.00 8.48 9.74
N LEU A 224 -9.60 7.60 8.83
CA LEU A 224 -8.29 7.61 8.22
C LEU A 224 -8.34 8.20 6.81
N LEU A 225 -7.38 9.07 6.53
CA LEU A 225 -7.14 9.66 5.21
C LEU A 225 -5.80 9.20 4.70
N PHE A 226 -5.72 8.87 3.42
CA PHE A 226 -4.50 8.41 2.78
C PHE A 226 -4.21 9.31 1.58
N ASP A 227 -3.06 9.96 1.60
CA ASP A 227 -2.66 10.92 0.57
C ASP A 227 -2.06 10.28 -0.70
N GLY A 228 -1.90 8.94 -0.71
CA GLY A 228 -1.19 8.28 -1.78
C GLY A 228 0.29 8.65 -1.79
N THR A 229 0.70 9.52 -2.71
CA THR A 229 2.09 9.97 -2.89
C THR A 229 3.07 8.81 -2.98
N SER A 230 2.71 7.77 -3.75
CA SER A 230 3.57 6.64 -4.05
C SER A 230 4.80 7.11 -4.83
N PHE A 231 5.93 6.47 -4.63
CA PHE A 231 7.17 6.86 -5.31
C PHE A 231 8.12 5.67 -5.55
N ALA A 232 9.08 5.89 -6.45
CA ALA A 232 10.27 5.06 -6.54
C ALA A 232 11.53 5.91 -6.37
N MET A 233 12.57 5.30 -5.79
CA MET A 233 13.86 5.95 -5.57
C MET A 233 15.00 5.13 -6.16
N ASN A 234 16.07 5.82 -6.57
CA ASN A 234 17.34 5.21 -6.90
C ASN A 234 18.16 4.86 -5.61
N PRO A 235 19.29 4.13 -5.71
CA PRO A 235 20.12 3.81 -4.56
C PRO A 235 20.74 5.01 -3.83
N GLU A 236 20.78 6.16 -4.48
CA GLU A 236 21.25 7.44 -3.91
C GLU A 236 20.16 8.13 -3.08
N GLY A 237 18.92 7.58 -3.09
CA GLY A 237 17.76 8.11 -2.37
C GLY A 237 17.08 9.29 -3.08
N GLU A 238 17.28 9.42 -4.38
CA GLU A 238 16.60 10.42 -5.20
C GLU A 238 15.30 9.82 -5.77
N VAL A 239 14.21 10.61 -5.75
CA VAL A 239 12.93 10.21 -6.31
C VAL A 239 13.00 10.21 -7.84
N ILE A 240 12.82 9.03 -8.44
CA ILE A 240 12.84 8.83 -9.89
C ILE A 240 11.47 8.62 -10.51
N ALA A 241 10.47 8.23 -9.70
CA ALA A 241 9.07 8.17 -10.11
C ALA A 241 8.19 8.62 -8.95
N SER A 242 7.06 9.27 -9.23
CA SER A 242 6.14 9.77 -8.21
C SER A 242 4.71 9.86 -8.72
N ALA A 243 3.78 9.36 -7.93
CA ALA A 243 2.35 9.46 -8.17
C ALA A 243 1.78 10.77 -7.58
N ALA A 244 0.62 11.15 -8.08
CA ALA A 244 -0.13 12.33 -7.64
C ALA A 244 -0.59 12.21 -6.18
N SER A 245 -0.87 13.36 -5.54
CA SER A 245 -1.43 13.42 -4.18
C SER A 245 -2.95 13.39 -4.23
N PHE A 246 -3.58 12.69 -3.30
CA PHE A 246 -5.04 12.67 -3.04
C PHE A 246 -5.92 12.16 -4.20
N GLU A 247 -5.34 11.46 -5.17
CA GLU A 247 -6.07 10.84 -6.28
C GLU A 247 -5.50 9.46 -6.66
N GLU A 248 -6.31 8.65 -7.33
CA GLU A 248 -5.83 7.39 -7.90
C GLU A 248 -4.87 7.66 -9.04
N ASP A 249 -3.76 6.91 -9.07
CA ASP A 249 -2.75 7.10 -10.09
C ASP A 249 -2.02 5.80 -10.45
N LEU A 250 -1.41 5.79 -11.63
CA LEU A 250 -0.58 4.70 -12.12
C LEU A 250 0.67 5.30 -12.75
N VAL A 251 1.83 5.08 -12.14
CA VAL A 251 3.11 5.57 -12.65
C VAL A 251 4.07 4.40 -12.89
N LEU A 252 4.90 4.50 -13.92
CA LEU A 252 5.87 3.48 -14.28
C LEU A 252 7.28 3.89 -13.88
N MET A 253 8.05 2.88 -13.46
CA MET A 253 9.51 2.98 -13.32
C MET A 253 10.22 1.87 -14.06
N ASP A 254 11.43 2.11 -14.58
CA ASP A 254 12.30 1.08 -15.13
C ASP A 254 13.50 0.83 -14.20
N THR A 255 13.61 -0.43 -13.73
CA THR A 255 14.73 -0.82 -12.84
C THR A 255 16.08 -0.91 -13.56
N LYS A 256 16.10 -0.93 -14.90
CA LYS A 256 17.33 -1.02 -15.68
C LYS A 256 18.05 0.32 -15.74
N ASP A 257 17.28 1.36 -16.07
CA ASP A 257 17.82 2.70 -16.30
C ASP A 257 17.61 3.61 -15.09
N LEU A 258 16.90 3.11 -14.05
CA LEU A 258 16.51 3.85 -12.83
C LEU A 258 15.82 5.17 -13.15
N THR A 259 14.86 5.11 -14.08
CA THR A 259 14.03 6.24 -14.52
C THR A 259 12.56 5.94 -14.32
N GLY A 260 11.71 6.96 -14.29
CA GLY A 260 10.28 6.76 -14.16
C GLY A 260 9.47 8.01 -14.44
N GLU A 261 8.16 7.85 -14.44
CA GLU A 261 7.18 8.93 -14.62
C GLU A 261 7.04 9.74 -13.33
N ARG A 262 6.82 11.03 -13.45
CA ARG A 262 6.61 11.90 -12.31
C ARG A 262 5.33 12.72 -12.50
N HIS A 263 4.38 12.51 -11.61
CA HIS A 263 3.11 13.23 -11.55
C HIS A 263 3.11 14.18 -10.34
N ASP A 264 4.14 15.01 -10.23
CA ASP A 264 4.37 15.89 -9.08
C ASP A 264 3.30 17.01 -9.03
N ASN A 265 2.18 16.74 -8.37
CA ASN A 265 1.14 17.72 -8.04
C ASN A 265 1.10 17.96 -6.52
N TYR A 266 2.25 18.15 -5.91
CA TYR A 266 2.32 18.27 -4.45
C TYR A 266 1.78 19.63 -3.99
N PRO A 267 0.60 19.64 -3.32
CA PRO A 267 0.07 20.87 -2.77
C PRO A 267 0.94 21.38 -1.61
N ASP A 268 0.87 22.67 -1.33
CA ASP A 268 1.39 23.19 -0.07
C ASP A 268 0.61 22.60 1.13
N GLU A 269 1.07 22.90 2.34
CA GLU A 269 0.51 22.23 3.53
C GLU A 269 -0.94 22.60 3.79
N CYS A 270 -1.36 23.84 3.50
CA CYS A 270 -2.73 24.30 3.66
C CYS A 270 -3.65 23.66 2.62
N ASP A 271 -3.24 23.65 1.38
CA ASP A 271 -3.96 22.98 0.27
C ASP A 271 -4.03 21.49 0.48
N ALA A 272 -2.97 20.87 1.02
CA ALA A 272 -2.97 19.44 1.34
C ALA A 272 -4.04 19.09 2.40
N VAL A 273 -4.16 19.90 3.45
CA VAL A 273 -5.22 19.71 4.47
C VAL A 273 -6.60 19.86 3.85
N TYR A 274 -6.81 20.88 3.01
CA TYR A 274 -8.09 21.06 2.32
C TYR A 274 -8.44 19.88 1.40
N GLN A 275 -7.49 19.42 0.58
CA GLN A 275 -7.69 18.27 -0.31
C GLN A 275 -7.96 16.99 0.48
N ALA A 276 -7.27 16.77 1.61
CA ALA A 276 -7.50 15.63 2.49
C ALA A 276 -8.92 15.62 3.05
N LEU A 277 -9.42 16.77 3.55
CA LEU A 277 -10.78 16.91 4.11
C LEU A 277 -11.84 16.74 3.01
N ALA A 278 -11.65 17.36 1.85
CA ALA A 278 -12.57 17.24 0.72
C ALA A 278 -12.63 15.79 0.21
N MET A 279 -11.47 15.13 0.06
CA MET A 279 -11.40 13.72 -0.32
C MET A 279 -12.08 12.81 0.70
N GLY A 280 -11.79 12.99 1.99
CA GLY A 280 -12.38 12.18 3.05
C GLY A 280 -13.90 12.29 3.09
N THR A 281 -14.43 13.49 3.00
CA THR A 281 -15.88 13.75 2.97
C THR A 281 -16.51 13.13 1.72
N ARG A 282 -15.93 13.33 0.56
CA ARG A 282 -16.39 12.76 -0.71
C ARG A 282 -16.40 11.22 -0.66
N ASP A 283 -15.33 10.62 -0.15
CA ASP A 283 -15.20 9.18 -0.10
C ASP A 283 -16.17 8.56 0.91
N TYR A 284 -16.36 9.18 2.06
CA TYR A 284 -17.39 8.76 3.02
C TYR A 284 -18.77 8.72 2.38
N ILE A 285 -19.17 9.81 1.72
CA ILE A 285 -20.47 9.91 1.05
C ILE A 285 -20.62 8.80 -0.01
N ARG A 286 -19.63 8.64 -0.88
CA ARG A 286 -19.69 7.68 -2.00
C ARG A 286 -19.61 6.23 -1.55
N LYS A 287 -18.67 5.90 -0.66
CA LYS A 287 -18.45 4.53 -0.17
C LYS A 287 -19.61 4.03 0.72
N CYS A 288 -20.31 4.95 1.41
CA CYS A 288 -21.55 4.63 2.15
C CYS A 288 -22.80 4.60 1.25
N GLY A 289 -22.69 4.89 -0.05
CA GLY A 289 -23.79 4.84 -1.00
C GLY A 289 -24.76 6.02 -0.92
N PHE A 290 -24.38 7.14 -0.28
CA PHE A 290 -25.21 8.33 -0.23
C PHE A 290 -25.18 9.08 -1.57
N ALA A 291 -26.37 9.41 -2.09
CA ALA A 291 -26.53 10.21 -3.30
C ALA A 291 -26.77 11.70 -3.01
N ARG A 292 -27.13 12.04 -1.77
CA ARG A 292 -27.45 13.39 -1.35
C ARG A 292 -26.97 13.63 0.07
N VAL A 293 -26.59 14.89 0.34
CA VAL A 293 -26.22 15.37 1.68
C VAL A 293 -27.04 16.58 2.03
N ILE A 294 -27.24 16.83 3.31
CA ILE A 294 -27.91 18.02 3.85
C ILE A 294 -26.91 18.70 4.78
N ILE A 295 -26.71 20.00 4.59
CA ILE A 295 -25.79 20.81 5.39
C ILE A 295 -26.59 21.89 6.09
N GLY A 296 -26.50 21.97 7.42
CA GLY A 296 -27.05 23.06 8.21
C GLY A 296 -26.12 24.27 8.18
N LEU A 297 -26.39 25.25 7.33
CA LEU A 297 -25.59 26.49 7.25
C LEU A 297 -26.01 27.45 8.39
N SER A 298 -25.14 27.60 9.39
CA SER A 298 -25.33 28.52 10.52
C SER A 298 -24.99 29.98 10.20
N GLY A 299 -24.35 30.25 9.06
CA GLY A 299 -23.77 31.52 8.69
C GLY A 299 -22.33 31.76 9.22
N GLY A 300 -21.80 30.83 10.00
CA GLY A 300 -20.41 30.84 10.46
C GLY A 300 -19.42 30.26 9.43
N ILE A 301 -18.12 30.53 9.63
CA ILE A 301 -17.07 30.13 8.71
C ILE A 301 -16.97 28.60 8.58
N ASP A 302 -17.16 27.84 9.66
CA ASP A 302 -17.04 26.38 9.66
C ASP A 302 -18.09 25.74 8.75
N SER A 303 -19.35 26.16 8.87
CA SER A 303 -20.44 25.64 8.02
C SER A 303 -20.30 26.08 6.56
N ALA A 304 -19.74 27.27 6.32
CA ALA A 304 -19.45 27.76 4.97
C ALA A 304 -18.33 26.95 4.32
N LEU A 305 -17.23 26.67 5.04
CA LEU A 305 -16.13 25.85 4.57
C LEU A 305 -16.57 24.39 4.30
N THR A 306 -17.45 23.85 5.18
CA THR A 306 -18.00 22.48 4.98
C THR A 306 -18.85 22.37 3.72
N ALA A 307 -19.51 23.48 3.32
CA ALA A 307 -20.37 23.53 2.14
C ALA A 307 -19.60 23.75 0.83
N ALA A 308 -18.43 24.40 0.91
CA ALA A 308 -17.56 24.68 -0.24
C ALA A 308 -16.77 23.45 -0.71
#